data_668badb70c51c4685141639e1d4751fb
#
_entry.id   668badb70c51c4685141639e1d4751fb
#
_cell.length_a   1.000
_cell.length_b   1.000
_cell.length_c   1.000
_cell.angle_alpha   90.00
_cell.angle_beta   90.00
_cell.angle_gamma   90.00
#
_symmetry.space_group_name_H-M   'P 1'
#
loop_
_entity.id
_entity.type
_entity.pdbx_description
1 polymer ?
#
loop_
_entity_poly.entity_id
_entity_poly.type
_entity_poly.pdbx_seq_one_letter_code
_entity_poly.pdbx_strand_id
1 'polypeptide(L)'
;MVGIIDYGVGNLFSVCSSLRKIGEDACIVKTEDEIQGVDRIILPGVGAFGDAMAKLEATGLVPVIREEAEKKPLLGICLGMQLLFEKSFEY
;
A
#
# COMPACT_ATOMS: atom_id res chain seq x y z
N MET A 1 -1.75 -14.27 1.77
CA MET A 1 -2.14 -13.13 2.65
C MET A 1 -1.88 -11.82 1.92
N VAL A 2 -2.87 -10.97 1.84
CA VAL A 2 -2.77 -9.65 1.24
C VAL A 2 -2.47 -8.64 2.34
N GLY A 3 -1.42 -7.82 2.16
CA GLY A 3 -1.07 -6.77 3.10
C GLY A 3 -1.56 -5.42 2.60
N ILE A 4 -2.34 -4.72 3.41
CA ILE A 4 -2.83 -3.37 3.10
C ILE A 4 -1.97 -2.40 3.89
N ILE A 5 -1.23 -1.54 3.17
CA ILE A 5 -0.28 -0.64 3.82
C ILE A 5 -1.01 0.49 4.55
N ASP A 6 -0.75 0.61 5.84
CA ASP A 6 -1.27 1.68 6.68
C ASP A 6 -0.22 2.79 6.79
N TYR A 7 -0.43 3.87 6.10
CA TYR A 7 0.43 5.05 6.20
C TYR A 7 -0.38 6.30 6.57
N GLY A 8 -1.55 6.08 7.17
CA GLY A 8 -2.40 7.16 7.66
C GLY A 8 -3.38 7.71 6.63
N VAL A 9 -3.50 7.05 5.48
CA VAL A 9 -4.38 7.49 4.39
C VAL A 9 -5.18 6.29 3.88
N GLY A 10 -6.45 6.53 3.56
CA GLY A 10 -7.31 5.51 2.98
C GLY A 10 -8.25 4.89 4.00
N ASN A 11 -9.28 4.22 3.49
CA ASN A 11 -10.24 3.51 4.33
C ASN A 11 -9.84 2.05 4.43
N LEU A 12 -8.96 1.76 5.37
CA LEU A 12 -8.36 0.43 5.53
C LEU A 12 -9.40 -0.62 5.89
N PHE A 13 -10.36 -0.26 6.72
CA PHE A 13 -11.41 -1.19 7.15
C PHE A 13 -12.24 -1.66 5.97
N SER A 14 -12.66 -0.73 5.10
CA SER A 14 -13.47 -1.07 3.93
C SER A 14 -12.72 -1.96 2.95
N VAL A 15 -11.45 -1.67 2.72
CA VAL A 15 -10.63 -2.49 1.82
C VAL A 15 -10.47 -3.89 2.38
N CYS A 16 -10.16 -4.00 3.66
CA CYS A 16 -9.99 -5.28 4.33
C CYS A 16 -11.28 -6.10 4.30
N SER A 17 -12.42 -5.46 4.59
CA SER A 17 -13.72 -6.14 4.56
C SER A 17 -14.08 -6.63 3.18
N SER A 18 -13.81 -5.83 2.15
CA SER A 18 -14.10 -6.20 0.76
C SER A 18 -13.30 -7.43 0.34
N LEU A 19 -12.03 -7.47 0.71
CA LEU A 19 -11.17 -8.62 0.39
C LEU A 19 -11.66 -9.88 1.08
N ARG A 20 -12.04 -9.77 2.35
CA ARG A 20 -12.55 -10.93 3.09
C ARG A 20 -13.85 -11.45 2.52
N LYS A 21 -14.70 -10.57 1.99
CA LYS A 21 -15.96 -10.97 1.36
C LYS A 21 -15.75 -11.85 0.13
N ILE A 22 -14.67 -11.62 -0.61
CA ILE A 22 -14.38 -12.43 -1.79
C ILE A 22 -13.47 -13.63 -1.48
N GLY A 23 -13.25 -13.89 -0.20
CA GLY A 23 -12.50 -15.07 0.22
C GLY A 23 -10.99 -14.89 0.33
N GLU A 24 -10.51 -13.65 0.27
CA GLU A 24 -9.08 -13.39 0.40
C GLU A 24 -8.71 -13.07 1.85
N ASP A 25 -7.62 -13.63 2.33
CA ASP A 25 -7.08 -13.28 3.63
C ASP A 25 -6.35 -11.94 3.49
N ALA A 26 -6.66 -11.01 4.40
CA ALA A 26 -6.08 -9.67 4.36
C ALA A 26 -5.71 -9.20 5.76
N CYS A 27 -4.62 -8.45 5.84
CA CYS A 27 -4.20 -7.83 7.09
C CYS A 27 -3.65 -6.42 6.81
N ILE A 28 -3.62 -5.61 7.85
CA ILE A 28 -3.06 -4.26 7.77
C ILE A 28 -1.59 -4.35 8.17
N VAL A 29 -0.70 -3.76 7.36
CA VAL A 29 0.74 -3.81 7.59
C VAL A 29 1.29 -2.40 7.73
N LYS A 30 2.20 -2.19 8.67
CA LYS A 30 2.80 -0.90 8.97
C LYS A 30 4.32 -0.92 8.96
N THR A 31 4.93 -2.08 9.09
CA THR A 31 6.38 -2.20 9.24
C THR A 31 6.99 -2.95 8.06
N GLU A 32 8.29 -2.80 7.89
CA GLU A 32 9.04 -3.51 6.87
C GLU A 32 8.85 -5.03 6.99
N ASP A 33 8.98 -5.55 8.20
CA ASP A 33 8.84 -6.99 8.43
C ASP A 33 7.45 -7.49 8.04
N GLU A 34 6.41 -6.72 8.37
CA GLU A 34 5.05 -7.09 8.01
C GLU A 34 4.84 -7.09 6.50
N ILE A 35 5.40 -6.08 5.81
CA ILE A 35 5.30 -5.99 4.36
C ILE A 35 6.01 -7.16 3.69
N GLN A 36 7.17 -7.54 4.20
CA GLN A 36 7.93 -8.65 3.66
C GLN A 36 7.22 -9.99 3.87
N GLY A 37 6.41 -10.09 4.90
CA GLY A 37 5.73 -11.33 5.25
C GLY A 37 4.45 -11.63 4.47
N VAL A 38 3.95 -10.69 3.65
CA VAL A 38 2.73 -10.93 2.87
C VAL A 38 3.07 -11.27 1.42
N ASP A 39 2.10 -11.90 0.73
CA ASP A 39 2.29 -12.36 -0.66
C ASP A 39 1.94 -11.29 -1.68
N ARG A 40 1.05 -10.40 -1.35
CA ARG A 40 0.56 -9.33 -2.23
C ARG A 40 0.38 -8.07 -1.41
N ILE A 41 0.50 -6.91 -2.07
CA ILE A 41 0.47 -5.62 -1.39
C ILE A 41 -0.62 -4.75 -2.01
N ILE A 42 -1.39 -4.06 -1.16
CA ILE A 42 -2.33 -3.03 -1.60
C ILE A 42 -1.89 -1.70 -1.00
N LEU A 43 -1.73 -0.70 -1.85
CA LEU A 43 -1.42 0.67 -1.42
C LEU A 43 -2.68 1.51 -1.59
N PRO A 44 -3.43 1.78 -0.51
CA PRO A 44 -4.64 2.59 -0.60
C PRO A 44 -4.29 4.07 -0.63
N GLY A 45 -5.25 4.89 -1.06
CA GLY A 45 -5.05 6.33 -1.04
C GLY A 45 -6.33 7.09 -1.35
N VAL A 46 -6.61 8.11 -0.54
CA VAL A 46 -7.73 9.05 -0.75
C VAL A 46 -7.25 10.44 -0.39
N GLY A 47 -7.94 11.47 -0.90
CA GLY A 47 -7.62 12.85 -0.57
C GLY A 47 -6.59 13.47 -1.49
N ALA A 48 -5.90 14.49 -1.00
CA ALA A 48 -4.93 15.24 -1.81
C ALA A 48 -3.64 14.44 -2.01
N PHE A 49 -3.16 14.42 -3.23
CA PHE A 49 -1.96 13.68 -3.61
C PHE A 49 -0.74 14.08 -2.77
N GLY A 50 -0.51 15.40 -2.62
CA GLY A 50 0.67 15.87 -1.89
C GLY A 50 0.68 15.44 -0.43
N ASP A 51 -0.49 15.49 0.22
CA ASP A 51 -0.60 15.06 1.62
C ASP A 51 -0.33 13.57 1.76
N ALA A 52 -0.90 12.76 0.86
CA ALA A 52 -0.70 11.33 0.90
C ALA A 52 0.76 10.96 0.65
N MET A 53 1.40 11.61 -0.31
CA MET A 53 2.81 11.37 -0.61
C MET A 53 3.70 11.73 0.57
N ALA A 54 3.44 12.86 1.22
CA ALA A 54 4.21 13.27 2.38
C ALA A 54 4.08 12.26 3.52
N LYS A 55 2.88 11.75 3.76
CA LYS A 55 2.64 10.75 4.80
C LYS A 55 3.36 9.44 4.48
N LEU A 56 3.31 9.02 3.23
CA LEU A 56 3.96 7.80 2.80
C LEU A 56 5.49 7.91 2.95
N GLU A 57 6.07 9.02 2.53
CA GLU A 57 7.50 9.25 2.67
C GLU A 57 7.92 9.32 4.13
N ALA A 58 7.08 9.89 5.00
CA ALA A 58 7.38 10.00 6.42
C ALA A 58 7.47 8.64 7.11
N THR A 59 6.85 7.60 6.55
CA THR A 59 6.94 6.25 7.14
C THR A 59 8.30 5.60 6.91
N GLY A 60 9.06 6.08 5.92
CA GLY A 60 10.30 5.43 5.51
C GLY A 60 10.10 4.13 4.75
N LEU A 61 8.87 3.80 4.38
CA LEU A 61 8.55 2.52 3.74
C LEU A 61 8.66 2.55 2.21
N VAL A 62 8.84 3.72 1.61
CA VAL A 62 8.89 3.81 0.15
C VAL A 62 9.95 2.89 -0.48
N PRO A 63 11.20 2.86 0.03
CA PRO A 63 12.18 1.92 -0.52
C PRO A 63 11.78 0.46 -0.35
N VAL A 64 11.16 0.12 0.79
CA VAL A 64 10.70 -1.24 1.05
C VAL A 64 9.61 -1.64 0.09
N ILE A 65 8.63 -0.76 -0.10
CA ILE A 65 7.50 -1.01 -1.02
C ILE A 65 8.01 -1.22 -2.44
N ARG A 66 8.96 -0.42 -2.89
CA ARG A 66 9.53 -0.55 -4.22
C ARG A 66 10.28 -1.86 -4.40
N GLU A 67 11.06 -2.25 -3.42
CA GLU A 67 11.78 -3.51 -3.46
C GLU A 67 10.83 -4.70 -3.47
N GLU A 68 9.81 -4.69 -2.62
CA GLU A 68 8.86 -5.78 -2.54
C GLU A 68 7.95 -5.83 -3.77
N ALA A 69 7.68 -4.70 -4.41
CA ALA A 69 6.89 -4.67 -5.64
C ALA A 69 7.57 -5.37 -6.82
N GLU A 70 8.87 -5.52 -6.77
CA GLU A 70 9.60 -6.30 -7.78
C GLU A 70 9.45 -7.79 -7.57
N LYS A 71 9.11 -8.21 -6.35
CA LYS A 71 9.03 -9.63 -5.97
C LYS A 71 7.60 -10.15 -5.93
N LYS A 72 6.61 -9.28 -5.70
CA LYS A 72 5.22 -9.68 -5.51
C LYS A 72 4.26 -8.68 -6.12
N PRO A 73 3.02 -9.10 -6.44
CA PRO A 73 2.02 -8.19 -7.01
C PRO A 73 1.70 -7.04 -6.08
N LEU A 74 1.58 -5.83 -6.65
CA LEU A 74 1.24 -4.63 -5.92
C LEU A 74 0.13 -3.90 -6.66
N LEU A 75 -0.93 -3.53 -5.93
CA LEU A 75 -2.09 -2.83 -6.47
C LEU A 75 -2.26 -1.49 -5.77
N GLY A 76 -2.28 -0.41 -6.55
CA GLY A 76 -2.63 0.91 -6.03
C GLY A 76 -4.13 1.13 -6.21
N ILE A 77 -4.80 1.62 -5.17
CA ILE A 77 -6.24 1.91 -5.21
C ILE A 77 -6.44 3.41 -5.09
N CYS A 78 -7.25 3.98 -5.99
CA CYS A 78 -7.54 5.42 -6.03
C CYS A 78 -6.23 6.23 -6.10
N LEU A 79 -5.98 7.07 -5.10
CA LEU A 79 -4.77 7.89 -5.03
C LEU A 79 -3.50 7.05 -4.93
N GLY A 80 -3.60 5.83 -4.40
CA GLY A 80 -2.46 4.93 -4.31
C GLY A 80 -1.86 4.59 -5.66
N MET A 81 -2.70 4.43 -6.69
CA MET A 81 -2.22 4.18 -8.05
C MET A 81 -1.39 5.37 -8.57
N GLN A 82 -1.83 6.59 -8.30
CA GLN A 82 -1.11 7.79 -8.70
C GLN A 82 0.24 7.89 -8.00
N LEU A 83 0.29 7.57 -6.70
CA LEU A 83 1.53 7.57 -5.93
C LEU A 83 2.55 6.61 -6.52
N LEU A 84 2.11 5.42 -6.90
CA LEU A 84 2.98 4.42 -7.53
C LEU A 84 3.52 4.92 -8.86
N PHE A 85 2.67 5.55 -9.65
CA PHE A 85 3.04 6.05 -10.97
C PHE A 85 4.12 7.14 -10.86
N GLU A 86 3.93 8.09 -9.95
CA GLU A 86 4.88 9.16 -9.73
C GLU A 86 6.24 8.61 -9.30
N LYS A 87 6.25 7.65 -8.40
CA LYS A 87 7.49 7.04 -7.95
C LYS A 87 8.21 6.29 -9.07
N SER A 88 7.47 5.69 -9.98
CA SER A 88 8.06 4.99 -11.14
C SER A 88 8.79 5.96 -12.06
N PHE A 89 8.29 7.17 -12.19
CA PHE A 89 8.91 8.20 -13.04
C PHE A 89 10.14 8.84 -12.40
N GLU A 90 10.22 8.86 -11.11
CA GLU A 90 11.37 9.45 -10.41
C GLU A 90 12.61 8.58 -10.48
N TYR A 91 12.46 7.36 -10.87
CA TYR A 91 13.52 6.37 -10.89
C TYR A 91 13.55 5.60 -12.20
#